data_79126e62e90b3b62e7de3b52676747a2
#
_entry.id   79126e62e90b3b62e7de3b52676747a2
#
_cell.length_a   1.000
_cell.length_b   1.000
_cell.length_c   1.000
_cell.angle_alpha   90.00
_cell.angle_beta   90.00
_cell.angle_gamma   90.00
#
_symmetry.space_group_name_H-M   'P 1'
#
loop_
_entity.id
_entity.type
_entity.pdbx_description
1 polymer ?
#
loop_
_entity_poly.entity_id
_entity_poly.type
_entity_poly.pdbx_seq_one_letter_code
_entity_poly.pdbx_strand_id
1 'polypeptide(L)'
;MNGMKRYNQPVDIIIQQTTAKPGAKGIAYAGAAKTIEKQLEAAGIPVHSVRRAAVISSASSKSKQKTAIPENAYTKTKINDTEVNPWDVAHIARTALNNPHTFVEPDFLQEFTINRKVNPEAGKTDAKSFGNRNNDINYDKDWPPHQNTVWHLDDAYSQLKSARELVQDNDALIRIAHLDTGYSATHFIVPGSVKKNKLQRNFVDGEPVNDAHDPLKDGFLKMPGHGTGTLGILAGNKINLHTDNGQFNDYLGGAWFAEVICCRIASSVVLLKTSALAEALNYVTQLTISGTPVHVLSLSMGGAPSAAWAKAVNAAYNAGITIIAAAGNNFNGLPTRHVIYPARFGRVVAACGATCNMEPYFTLKPGEMQGCFGPKRHMKKALAAFTPNIPWASTAGNNIRFDGAGTSCATPQIAAAAAIYYKKYFDQLNKLQPWQRVEAVRHALYTSAKKTVEHAPLSYQQYFGNGILQANDALEIPVTTGITKTPEDHAPWFPILSTIFKNKNPQSVPVLQMYNTELAQLVYSYPELSKLIDDENRSYDKIGVRKWKQFKEAVVAHPDTSVTLKKFLVKM
;
A
#
# COMPACT_ATOMS: atom_id res chain seq x y z
N MET A 1 -4.61 32.17 -0.83
CA MET A 1 -5.72 31.45 -0.21
C MET A 1 -6.65 30.98 -1.32
N ASN A 2 -6.43 29.83 -1.88
CA ASN A 2 -7.42 29.15 -2.72
C ASN A 2 -7.42 27.72 -2.23
N GLY A 3 -8.41 27.41 -1.38
CA GLY A 3 -8.72 26.06 -0.97
C GLY A 3 -8.90 25.20 -2.21
N MET A 4 -8.30 24.05 -2.24
CA MET A 4 -8.44 23.12 -3.34
C MET A 4 -9.90 22.80 -3.54
N LYS A 5 -10.36 22.98 -4.77
CA LYS A 5 -11.66 22.48 -5.22
C LYS A 5 -11.62 20.93 -5.26
N ARG A 6 -11.63 20.28 -4.08
CA ARG A 6 -11.76 18.82 -3.94
C ARG A 6 -13.16 18.30 -4.29
N TYR A 7 -14.12 19.20 -4.46
CA TYR A 7 -15.54 18.88 -4.48
C TYR A 7 -16.21 18.96 -5.86
N ASN A 8 -15.45 19.01 -6.95
CA ASN A 8 -16.03 18.99 -8.30
C ASN A 8 -16.19 17.57 -8.88
N GLN A 9 -16.17 16.53 -8.04
CA GLN A 9 -16.38 15.15 -8.47
C GLN A 9 -17.46 14.48 -7.62
N PRO A 10 -18.19 13.51 -8.17
CA PRO A 10 -19.18 12.73 -7.40
C PRO A 10 -18.51 12.14 -6.16
N VAL A 11 -19.16 12.27 -5.01
CA VAL A 11 -18.70 11.66 -3.77
C VAL A 11 -19.18 10.21 -3.73
N ASP A 12 -18.24 9.28 -3.71
CA ASP A 12 -18.55 7.88 -3.46
C ASP A 12 -18.34 7.58 -1.97
N ILE A 13 -19.14 6.69 -1.39
CA ILE A 13 -19.00 6.21 -0.02
C ILE A 13 -18.88 4.70 0.04
N ILE A 14 -18.12 4.24 1.04
CA ILE A 14 -17.96 2.84 1.38
C ILE A 14 -18.77 2.56 2.64
N ILE A 15 -19.77 1.67 2.55
CA ILE A 15 -20.63 1.28 3.67
C ILE A 15 -20.22 -0.11 4.15
N GLN A 16 -19.76 -0.22 5.37
CA GLN A 16 -19.41 -1.47 6.03
C GLN A 16 -20.44 -1.78 7.11
N GLN A 17 -21.10 -2.93 6.98
CA GLN A 17 -22.02 -3.43 7.99
C GLN A 17 -21.39 -4.62 8.72
N THR A 18 -21.16 -4.51 10.02
CA THR A 18 -20.75 -5.64 10.83
C THR A 18 -22.01 -6.40 11.27
N THR A 19 -22.04 -7.70 11.02
CA THR A 19 -23.10 -8.58 11.56
C THR A 19 -22.89 -8.74 13.06
N ALA A 20 -23.92 -8.51 13.86
CA ALA A 20 -23.85 -8.50 15.32
C ALA A 20 -23.56 -9.88 15.98
N LYS A 21 -23.51 -10.97 15.22
CA LYS A 21 -23.15 -12.32 15.71
C LYS A 21 -22.51 -13.16 14.60
N PRO A 22 -21.42 -13.90 14.90
CA PRO A 22 -20.95 -14.99 14.04
C PRO A 22 -22.10 -16.01 13.91
N GLY A 23 -22.57 -16.27 12.70
CA GLY A 23 -23.65 -17.24 12.44
C GLY A 23 -25.03 -16.66 12.13
N ALA A 24 -25.25 -15.34 12.19
CA ALA A 24 -26.49 -14.75 11.69
C ALA A 24 -26.62 -15.00 10.18
N LYS A 25 -27.72 -15.63 9.76
CA LYS A 25 -28.05 -15.87 8.34
C LYS A 25 -27.97 -14.54 7.60
N GLY A 26 -27.03 -14.45 6.63
CA GLY A 26 -26.84 -13.24 5.85
C GLY A 26 -28.17 -12.78 5.23
N ILE A 27 -28.52 -11.53 5.50
CA ILE A 27 -29.63 -10.86 4.83
C ILE A 27 -29.34 -10.94 3.32
N ALA A 28 -30.32 -11.36 2.54
CA ALA A 28 -30.20 -11.46 1.09
C ALA A 28 -29.85 -10.08 0.52
N TYR A 29 -28.63 -9.91 0.03
CA TYR A 29 -28.02 -8.61 -0.29
C TYR A 29 -28.72 -7.80 -1.39
N ALA A 30 -29.46 -8.43 -2.30
CA ALA A 30 -30.24 -7.68 -3.29
C ALA A 30 -31.35 -6.83 -2.66
N GLY A 31 -31.92 -7.29 -1.55
CA GLY A 31 -32.87 -6.51 -0.75
C GLY A 31 -32.16 -5.38 0.03
N ALA A 32 -30.92 -5.61 0.49
CA ALA A 32 -30.16 -4.63 1.25
C ALA A 32 -29.72 -3.41 0.39
N ALA A 33 -29.33 -3.62 -0.87
CA ALA A 33 -28.97 -2.51 -1.77
C ALA A 33 -30.14 -1.56 -2.01
N LYS A 34 -31.33 -2.10 -2.34
CA LYS A 34 -32.55 -1.30 -2.51
C LYS A 34 -32.99 -0.61 -1.21
N THR A 35 -32.76 -1.24 -0.06
CA THR A 35 -33.06 -0.64 1.24
C THR A 35 -32.12 0.53 1.53
N ILE A 36 -30.82 0.37 1.28
CA ILE A 36 -29.81 1.43 1.42
C ILE A 36 -30.18 2.61 0.51
N GLU A 37 -30.44 2.37 -0.76
CA GLU A 37 -30.85 3.39 -1.73
C GLU A 37 -32.06 4.20 -1.23
N LYS A 38 -33.15 3.53 -0.87
CA LYS A 38 -34.33 4.18 -0.32
C LYS A 38 -34.08 4.99 0.95
N GLN A 39 -33.24 4.49 1.86
CA GLN A 39 -32.92 5.18 3.10
C GLN A 39 -32.09 6.44 2.85
N LEU A 40 -31.15 6.40 1.90
CA LEU A 40 -30.32 7.54 1.52
C LEU A 40 -31.14 8.60 0.79
N GLU A 41 -31.99 8.19 -0.16
CA GLU A 41 -32.90 9.10 -0.86
C GLU A 41 -33.89 9.79 0.09
N ALA A 42 -34.45 9.05 1.05
CA ALA A 42 -35.33 9.62 2.07
C ALA A 42 -34.61 10.64 2.97
N ALA A 43 -33.28 10.55 3.10
CA ALA A 43 -32.46 11.52 3.81
C ALA A 43 -31.95 12.67 2.93
N GLY A 44 -32.43 12.76 1.68
CA GLY A 44 -32.06 13.82 0.73
C GLY A 44 -30.68 13.62 0.09
N ILE A 45 -30.14 12.41 0.15
CA ILE A 45 -28.88 12.07 -0.52
C ILE A 45 -29.21 11.48 -1.89
N PRO A 46 -28.88 12.16 -2.99
CA PRO A 46 -29.15 11.66 -4.34
C PRO A 46 -28.24 10.48 -4.67
N VAL A 47 -28.79 9.28 -4.71
CA VAL A 47 -28.05 8.06 -5.01
C VAL A 47 -28.05 7.79 -6.51
N HIS A 48 -26.88 7.69 -7.11
CA HIS A 48 -26.75 7.32 -8.51
C HIS A 48 -26.67 5.80 -8.71
N SER A 49 -26.00 5.10 -7.82
CA SER A 49 -25.93 3.64 -7.85
C SER A 49 -25.43 3.07 -6.51
N VAL A 50 -25.98 1.92 -6.14
CA VAL A 50 -25.49 1.11 -5.02
C VAL A 50 -24.89 -0.17 -5.60
N ARG A 51 -23.59 -0.37 -5.45
CA ARG A 51 -22.88 -1.56 -5.93
C ARG A 51 -22.28 -2.30 -4.75
N ARG A 52 -22.47 -3.60 -4.73
CA ARG A 52 -21.67 -4.46 -3.85
C ARG A 52 -20.24 -4.48 -4.37
N ALA A 53 -19.25 -4.29 -3.52
CA ALA A 53 -17.88 -4.64 -3.84
C ALA A 53 -17.88 -6.13 -4.21
N ALA A 54 -17.37 -6.46 -5.39
CA ALA A 54 -17.49 -7.79 -5.96
C ALA A 54 -16.81 -8.83 -5.04
N VAL A 55 -17.60 -9.55 -4.28
CA VAL A 55 -17.18 -10.84 -3.75
C VAL A 55 -17.25 -11.79 -4.94
N ILE A 56 -16.13 -12.04 -5.57
CA ILE A 56 -16.06 -12.98 -6.69
C ILE A 56 -16.23 -14.37 -6.08
N SER A 57 -17.45 -14.91 -6.22
CA SER A 57 -17.66 -16.34 -6.01
C SER A 57 -16.87 -17.06 -7.08
N SER A 58 -15.91 -17.90 -6.70
CA SER A 58 -15.28 -18.83 -7.62
C SER A 58 -16.37 -19.72 -8.23
N ALA A 59 -16.73 -19.45 -9.48
CA ALA A 59 -17.58 -20.33 -10.25
C ALA A 59 -16.74 -21.57 -10.62
N SER A 60 -16.62 -22.51 -9.73
CA SER A 60 -16.53 -23.96 -9.95
C SER A 60 -16.02 -24.70 -8.71
N SER A 61 -16.87 -24.91 -7.75
CA SER A 61 -16.76 -26.16 -7.00
C SER A 61 -18.17 -26.67 -6.75
N LYS A 62 -18.40 -27.92 -7.14
CA LYS A 62 -19.62 -28.70 -6.85
C LYS A 62 -19.79 -29.00 -5.36
N SER A 63 -19.30 -28.16 -4.46
CA SER A 63 -19.49 -28.31 -3.03
C SER A 63 -20.66 -27.43 -2.58
N LYS A 64 -21.69 -28.05 -2.04
CA LYS A 64 -22.87 -27.45 -1.41
C LYS A 64 -22.55 -26.72 -0.08
N GLN A 65 -21.31 -26.26 0.14
CA GLN A 65 -21.01 -25.41 1.28
C GLN A 65 -21.47 -24.00 0.97
N LYS A 66 -22.53 -23.55 1.68
CA LYS A 66 -22.94 -22.16 1.75
C LYS A 66 -21.74 -21.34 2.24
N THR A 67 -21.04 -20.68 1.31
CA THR A 67 -19.93 -19.81 1.63
C THR A 67 -20.43 -18.70 2.57
N ALA A 68 -19.87 -18.66 3.76
CA ALA A 68 -20.08 -17.54 4.68
C ALA A 68 -19.67 -16.24 3.96
N ILE A 69 -20.46 -15.18 4.12
CA ILE A 69 -20.14 -13.86 3.60
C ILE A 69 -18.85 -13.42 4.28
N PRO A 70 -17.81 -12.98 3.55
CA PRO A 70 -16.59 -12.49 4.16
C PRO A 70 -16.93 -11.36 5.16
N GLU A 71 -16.31 -11.39 6.34
CA GLU A 71 -16.47 -10.35 7.36
C GLU A 71 -16.20 -8.93 6.85
N ASN A 72 -15.52 -8.80 5.73
CA ASN A 72 -15.06 -7.56 5.11
C ASN A 72 -15.90 -7.11 3.91
N ALA A 73 -17.10 -7.64 3.72
CA ALA A 73 -17.97 -7.18 2.65
C ALA A 73 -18.41 -5.73 2.89
N TYR A 74 -18.30 -4.89 1.86
CA TYR A 74 -18.79 -3.52 1.89
C TYR A 74 -19.58 -3.19 0.63
N THR A 75 -20.36 -2.11 0.69
CA THR A 75 -21.16 -1.60 -0.41
C THR A 75 -20.60 -0.25 -0.85
N LYS A 76 -20.39 -0.07 -2.15
CA LYS A 76 -20.04 1.23 -2.76
C LYS A 76 -21.30 1.93 -3.17
N THR A 77 -21.43 3.19 -2.80
CA THR A 77 -22.56 4.03 -3.19
C THR A 77 -22.06 5.30 -3.84
N LYS A 78 -22.47 5.56 -5.07
CA LYS A 78 -22.11 6.77 -5.81
C LYS A 78 -23.16 7.85 -5.57
N ILE A 79 -22.70 9.02 -5.17
CA ILE A 79 -23.49 10.18 -4.82
C ILE A 79 -23.08 11.36 -5.69
N ASN A 80 -24.06 12.08 -6.25
CA ASN A 80 -23.82 13.18 -7.20
C ASN A 80 -23.68 14.56 -6.58
N ASP A 81 -23.70 14.68 -5.26
CA ASP A 81 -23.56 15.98 -4.59
C ASP A 81 -22.09 16.37 -4.47
N THR A 82 -21.73 17.53 -5.06
CA THR A 82 -20.36 17.99 -5.17
C THR A 82 -20.02 19.16 -4.23
N GLU A 83 -21.00 19.72 -3.53
CA GLU A 83 -20.80 20.89 -2.66
C GLU A 83 -20.65 20.53 -1.18
N VAL A 84 -21.03 19.32 -0.78
CA VAL A 84 -21.01 18.85 0.62
C VAL A 84 -19.69 18.16 0.94
N ASN A 85 -19.15 18.41 2.14
CA ASN A 85 -17.97 17.69 2.63
C ASN A 85 -18.22 16.17 2.62
N PRO A 86 -17.34 15.35 2.01
CA PRO A 86 -17.54 13.91 1.89
C PRO A 86 -17.78 13.18 3.22
N TRP A 87 -17.16 13.64 4.30
CA TRP A 87 -17.41 13.09 5.63
C TRP A 87 -18.78 13.45 6.19
N ASP A 88 -19.30 14.65 5.90
CA ASP A 88 -20.68 14.99 6.27
C ASP A 88 -21.67 14.08 5.53
N VAL A 89 -21.44 13.80 4.23
CA VAL A 89 -22.23 12.81 3.48
C VAL A 89 -22.17 11.43 4.14
N ALA A 90 -20.98 10.97 4.53
CA ALA A 90 -20.83 9.68 5.21
C ALA A 90 -21.57 9.62 6.55
N HIS A 91 -21.54 10.70 7.34
CA HIS A 91 -22.28 10.79 8.60
C HIS A 91 -23.81 10.82 8.40
N ILE A 92 -24.30 11.56 7.40
CA ILE A 92 -25.72 11.56 7.05
C ILE A 92 -26.16 10.17 6.59
N ALA A 93 -25.41 9.54 5.71
CA ALA A 93 -25.69 8.18 5.23
C ALA A 93 -25.75 7.17 6.39
N ARG A 94 -24.80 7.22 7.31
CA ARG A 94 -24.81 6.35 8.51
C ARG A 94 -26.06 6.57 9.36
N THR A 95 -26.47 7.82 9.54
CA THR A 95 -27.67 8.16 10.32
C THR A 95 -28.93 7.64 9.63
N ALA A 96 -29.03 7.84 8.30
CA ALA A 96 -30.15 7.36 7.50
C ALA A 96 -30.30 5.83 7.53
N LEU A 97 -29.18 5.10 7.55
CA LEU A 97 -29.18 3.64 7.62
C LEU A 97 -29.63 3.09 8.98
N ASN A 98 -29.71 3.95 10.00
CA ASN A 98 -30.23 3.65 11.34
C ASN A 98 -29.74 2.31 11.94
N ASN A 99 -28.51 1.92 11.67
CA ASN A 99 -27.88 0.71 12.19
C ASN A 99 -26.62 1.08 12.99
N PRO A 100 -26.60 0.83 14.33
CA PRO A 100 -25.49 1.21 15.19
C PRO A 100 -24.17 0.51 14.85
N HIS A 101 -24.22 -0.60 14.11
CA HIS A 101 -23.05 -1.38 13.67
C HIS A 101 -22.54 -0.99 12.27
N THR A 102 -23.12 0.05 11.66
CA THR A 102 -22.71 0.52 10.35
C THR A 102 -21.60 1.55 10.48
N PHE A 103 -20.50 1.29 9.78
CA PHE A 103 -19.40 2.23 9.54
C PHE A 103 -19.49 2.72 8.10
N VAL A 104 -19.32 4.02 7.89
CA VAL A 104 -19.31 4.64 6.56
C VAL A 104 -18.10 5.55 6.44
N GLU A 105 -17.36 5.44 5.35
CA GLU A 105 -16.27 6.35 5.01
C GLU A 105 -16.37 6.80 3.56
N PRO A 106 -15.87 8.00 3.21
CA PRO A 106 -15.76 8.42 1.83
C PRO A 106 -14.81 7.52 1.05
N ASP A 107 -15.16 7.22 -0.20
CA ASP A 107 -14.31 6.51 -1.15
C ASP A 107 -13.45 7.54 -1.91
N PHE A 108 -12.42 8.03 -1.27
CA PHE A 108 -11.56 9.06 -1.85
C PHE A 108 -10.75 8.53 -3.04
N LEU A 109 -10.68 9.34 -4.08
CA LEU A 109 -9.54 9.34 -4.97
C LEU A 109 -8.40 10.06 -4.23
N GLN A 110 -7.43 9.30 -3.76
CA GLN A 110 -6.31 9.84 -3.01
C GLN A 110 -5.33 10.50 -3.99
N GLU A 111 -5.55 11.78 -4.24
CA GLU A 111 -4.61 12.61 -4.96
C GLU A 111 -3.51 13.06 -3.98
N PHE A 112 -2.27 12.67 -4.25
CA PHE A 112 -1.13 13.33 -3.63
C PHE A 112 -0.98 14.71 -4.26
N THR A 113 -1.66 15.69 -3.71
CA THR A 113 -1.48 17.08 -4.12
C THR A 113 -0.11 17.53 -3.68
N ILE A 114 0.85 17.41 -4.58
CA ILE A 114 2.06 18.23 -4.55
C ILE A 114 1.56 19.65 -4.68
N ASN A 115 1.74 20.45 -3.63
CA ASN A 115 1.23 21.81 -3.56
C ASN A 115 1.83 22.60 -4.73
N ARG A 116 1.04 22.89 -5.78
CA ARG A 116 1.47 23.57 -7.02
C ARG A 116 2.21 24.89 -6.78
N LYS A 117 2.09 25.46 -5.57
CA LYS A 117 2.78 26.70 -5.19
C LYS A 117 4.25 26.48 -4.84
N VAL A 118 4.69 25.26 -4.53
CA VAL A 118 6.09 25.01 -4.15
C VAL A 118 6.97 24.77 -5.37
N ASN A 119 6.43 24.17 -6.42
CA ASN A 119 7.13 24.09 -7.70
C ASN A 119 6.12 23.81 -8.85
N PRO A 120 5.78 24.85 -9.67
CA PRO A 120 4.94 24.65 -10.86
C PRO A 120 5.57 23.69 -11.88
N GLU A 121 6.87 23.47 -11.76
CA GLU A 121 7.64 22.57 -12.63
C GLU A 121 7.74 21.13 -12.07
N ALA A 122 7.44 20.89 -10.79
CA ALA A 122 7.54 19.54 -10.21
C ALA A 122 6.63 18.53 -10.92
N GLY A 123 5.46 18.97 -11.38
CA GLY A 123 4.58 18.13 -12.23
C GLY A 123 5.10 17.91 -13.66
N LYS A 124 6.04 18.75 -14.10
CA LYS A 124 6.76 18.55 -15.38
C LYS A 124 8.06 17.78 -15.20
N THR A 125 8.65 17.86 -14.00
CA THR A 125 9.89 17.14 -13.67
C THR A 125 9.65 15.68 -13.34
N ASP A 126 8.47 15.28 -12.84
CA ASP A 126 8.23 13.86 -12.52
C ASP A 126 8.24 12.97 -13.78
N ALA A 127 7.67 13.41 -14.89
CA ALA A 127 7.81 12.72 -16.17
C ALA A 127 9.19 12.96 -16.82
N LYS A 128 9.84 14.10 -16.55
CA LYS A 128 11.16 14.44 -17.10
C LYS A 128 12.32 14.03 -16.19
N SER A 129 12.16 13.98 -14.87
CA SER A 129 13.19 13.48 -13.95
C SER A 129 13.43 11.98 -14.13
N PHE A 130 12.43 11.23 -14.54
CA PHE A 130 12.62 9.86 -15.02
C PHE A 130 13.25 9.80 -16.43
N GLY A 131 13.30 10.91 -17.18
CA GLY A 131 13.62 10.93 -18.61
C GLY A 131 15.00 11.43 -19.02
N ASN A 132 15.74 12.13 -18.21
CA ASN A 132 16.93 12.86 -18.67
C ASN A 132 18.25 12.56 -17.94
N ARG A 133 18.28 11.56 -17.05
CA ARG A 133 19.51 11.18 -16.34
C ARG A 133 20.43 10.24 -17.14
N ASN A 134 20.05 9.87 -18.35
CA ASN A 134 20.78 8.86 -19.14
C ASN A 134 22.17 9.28 -19.64
N ASN A 135 22.60 10.53 -19.48
CA ASN A 135 23.84 11.00 -20.06
C ASN A 135 24.90 11.47 -19.07
N ASP A 136 24.64 11.40 -17.76
CA ASP A 136 25.58 11.93 -16.79
C ASP A 136 25.87 10.93 -15.68
N ILE A 137 26.63 9.88 -16.02
CA ILE A 137 27.16 8.88 -15.08
C ILE A 137 27.97 9.54 -13.95
N ASN A 138 28.51 10.74 -14.19
CA ASN A 138 29.25 11.53 -13.20
C ASN A 138 28.34 12.23 -12.17
N TYR A 139 27.03 12.20 -12.38
CA TYR A 139 26.10 12.94 -11.54
C TYR A 139 25.70 12.19 -10.28
N ASP A 140 25.92 10.91 -10.25
CA ASP A 140 25.27 10.07 -9.26
C ASP A 140 26.32 9.40 -8.36
N LYS A 141 26.70 10.10 -7.28
CA LYS A 141 27.49 9.50 -6.19
C LYS A 141 26.85 8.25 -5.59
N ASP A 142 25.56 8.02 -5.90
CA ASP A 142 24.77 6.87 -5.48
C ASP A 142 24.80 5.72 -6.49
N TRP A 143 25.46 5.89 -7.64
CA TRP A 143 25.69 4.83 -8.60
C TRP A 143 26.95 4.04 -8.25
N PRO A 144 26.91 2.70 -8.17
CA PRO A 144 28.08 1.92 -7.81
C PRO A 144 29.18 2.09 -8.87
N PRO A 145 30.36 2.63 -8.56
CA PRO A 145 31.43 2.77 -9.52
C PRO A 145 31.88 1.38 -10.01
N HIS A 146 32.05 1.25 -11.32
CA HIS A 146 32.60 0.06 -12.00
C HIS A 146 31.75 -1.22 -11.88
N GLN A 147 30.46 -1.14 -11.53
CA GLN A 147 29.59 -2.31 -11.44
C GLN A 147 28.64 -2.43 -12.63
N ASN A 148 28.07 -3.63 -12.76
CA ASN A 148 27.05 -3.86 -13.75
C ASN A 148 25.79 -3.04 -13.47
N THR A 149 25.00 -2.79 -14.49
CA THR A 149 23.79 -1.97 -14.41
C THR A 149 22.67 -2.63 -13.61
N VAL A 150 22.77 -3.91 -13.27
CA VAL A 150 21.81 -4.68 -12.46
C VAL A 150 22.37 -5.00 -11.07
N TRP A 151 23.18 -4.12 -10.57
CA TRP A 151 23.96 -4.21 -9.35
C TRP A 151 23.14 -4.61 -8.10
N HIS A 152 21.88 -4.18 -8.01
CA HIS A 152 21.04 -4.39 -6.83
C HIS A 152 20.77 -5.86 -6.50
N LEU A 153 20.96 -6.78 -7.47
CA LEU A 153 20.78 -8.22 -7.26
C LEU A 153 22.00 -8.91 -6.65
N ASP A 154 23.17 -8.25 -6.71
CA ASP A 154 24.44 -8.86 -6.33
C ASP A 154 24.57 -9.08 -4.82
N ASP A 155 25.52 -9.95 -4.43
CA ASP A 155 25.72 -10.35 -3.03
C ASP A 155 26.22 -9.21 -2.14
N ALA A 156 26.88 -8.20 -2.71
CA ALA A 156 27.26 -6.99 -1.99
C ALA A 156 26.02 -6.14 -1.59
N TYR A 157 24.88 -6.39 -2.20
CA TYR A 157 23.65 -5.60 -2.05
C TYR A 157 22.48 -6.42 -1.51
N SER A 158 21.47 -6.71 -2.33
CA SER A 158 20.27 -7.43 -1.85
C SER A 158 20.44 -8.94 -1.75
N GLN A 159 21.48 -9.51 -2.36
CA GLN A 159 21.75 -10.95 -2.44
C GLN A 159 20.62 -11.74 -3.15
N LEU A 160 19.78 -11.07 -3.95
CA LEU A 160 18.66 -11.74 -4.61
C LEU A 160 19.11 -12.74 -5.66
N LYS A 161 20.28 -12.50 -6.31
CA LYS A 161 20.80 -13.41 -7.32
C LYS A 161 21.18 -14.76 -6.72
N SER A 162 22.05 -14.79 -5.73
CA SER A 162 22.48 -16.01 -5.06
C SER A 162 21.31 -16.72 -4.34
N ALA A 163 20.43 -15.93 -3.68
CA ALA A 163 19.27 -16.50 -3.00
C ALA A 163 18.32 -17.26 -3.95
N ARG A 164 18.02 -16.70 -5.13
CA ARG A 164 17.10 -17.38 -6.09
C ARG A 164 17.72 -18.60 -6.74
N GLU A 165 19.06 -18.64 -6.91
CA GLU A 165 19.81 -19.80 -7.42
C GLU A 165 19.67 -20.99 -6.47
N LEU A 166 19.65 -20.76 -5.14
CA LEU A 166 19.48 -21.83 -4.15
C LEU A 166 18.09 -22.48 -4.15
N VAL A 167 17.09 -21.88 -4.78
CA VAL A 167 15.72 -22.40 -4.80
C VAL A 167 15.22 -22.74 -6.20
N GLN A 168 16.07 -22.64 -7.23
CA GLN A 168 15.66 -22.83 -8.62
C GLN A 168 15.10 -24.25 -8.89
N ASP A 169 15.67 -25.27 -8.26
CA ASP A 169 15.30 -26.67 -8.45
C ASP A 169 14.14 -27.13 -7.54
N ASN A 170 13.55 -26.21 -6.77
CA ASN A 170 12.40 -26.51 -5.92
C ASN A 170 11.10 -26.29 -6.74
N ASP A 171 10.27 -27.33 -6.84
CA ASP A 171 9.03 -27.33 -7.63
C ASP A 171 7.85 -26.62 -6.93
N ALA A 172 8.01 -26.13 -5.72
CA ALA A 172 6.95 -25.46 -4.98
C ALA A 172 6.39 -24.24 -5.74
N LEU A 173 5.09 -24.25 -5.98
CA LEU A 173 4.40 -23.15 -6.68
C LEU A 173 4.17 -21.99 -5.73
N ILE A 174 4.89 -20.90 -5.97
CA ILE A 174 4.76 -19.66 -5.24
C ILE A 174 3.96 -18.65 -6.05
N ARG A 175 2.91 -18.07 -5.44
CA ARG A 175 2.10 -17.00 -6.03
C ARG A 175 2.36 -15.67 -5.35
N ILE A 176 2.54 -14.65 -6.19
CA ILE A 176 2.69 -13.26 -5.74
C ILE A 176 1.56 -12.44 -6.36
N ALA A 177 0.81 -11.72 -5.53
CA ALA A 177 -0.09 -10.68 -6.03
C ALA A 177 0.70 -9.37 -6.23
N HIS A 178 0.65 -8.82 -7.44
CA HIS A 178 1.26 -7.55 -7.79
C HIS A 178 0.18 -6.50 -8.00
N LEU A 179 0.02 -5.60 -7.03
CA LEU A 179 -0.98 -4.54 -7.02
C LEU A 179 -0.33 -3.23 -7.47
N ASP A 180 -0.68 -2.76 -8.67
CA ASP A 180 -0.06 -1.58 -9.26
C ASP A 180 -0.96 -0.94 -10.35
N THR A 181 -0.40 -0.12 -11.24
CA THR A 181 -1.11 0.51 -12.37
C THR A 181 -1.44 -0.46 -13.51
N GLY A 182 -1.14 -1.73 -13.37
CA GLY A 182 -1.21 -2.75 -14.41
C GLY A 182 0.15 -3.03 -15.04
N TYR A 183 0.16 -3.67 -16.21
CA TYR A 183 1.40 -4.01 -16.92
C TYR A 183 1.24 -3.85 -18.43
N SER A 184 2.36 -3.64 -19.14
CA SER A 184 2.40 -3.63 -20.59
C SER A 184 2.45 -5.05 -21.16
N ALA A 185 1.41 -5.47 -21.88
CA ALA A 185 1.37 -6.80 -22.49
C ALA A 185 2.47 -7.02 -23.54
N THR A 186 2.98 -5.96 -24.15
CA THR A 186 3.97 -6.01 -25.25
C THR A 186 5.40 -5.91 -24.76
N HIS A 187 5.63 -5.47 -23.52
CA HIS A 187 7.00 -5.31 -23.03
C HIS A 187 7.69 -6.67 -22.86
N PHE A 188 8.93 -6.79 -23.36
CA PHE A 188 9.68 -8.05 -23.39
C PHE A 188 10.03 -8.58 -21.98
N ILE A 189 10.11 -7.69 -20.98
CA ILE A 189 10.42 -8.05 -19.60
C ILE A 189 9.29 -8.83 -18.92
N VAL A 190 8.04 -8.66 -19.39
CA VAL A 190 6.86 -9.25 -18.75
C VAL A 190 6.79 -10.74 -19.06
N PRO A 191 6.79 -11.63 -18.03
CA PRO A 191 6.76 -13.07 -18.23
C PRO A 191 5.52 -13.53 -19.01
N GLY A 192 5.70 -14.52 -19.87
CA GLY A 192 4.59 -15.14 -20.61
C GLY A 192 3.53 -15.75 -19.69
N SER A 193 3.90 -16.23 -18.51
CA SER A 193 3.00 -16.72 -17.48
C SER A 193 2.06 -15.63 -16.97
N VAL A 194 2.56 -14.40 -16.77
CA VAL A 194 1.76 -13.23 -16.39
C VAL A 194 0.72 -12.91 -17.47
N LYS A 195 1.14 -12.85 -18.72
CA LYS A 195 0.25 -12.53 -19.86
C LYS A 195 -0.88 -13.54 -20.03
N LYS A 196 -0.68 -14.79 -19.62
CA LYS A 196 -1.64 -15.89 -19.70
C LYS A 196 -2.45 -16.10 -18.41
N ASN A 197 -2.13 -15.38 -17.33
CA ASN A 197 -2.75 -15.60 -16.04
C ASN A 197 -4.20 -15.12 -16.02
N LYS A 198 -5.14 -16.06 -15.87
CA LYS A 198 -6.60 -15.79 -15.83
C LYS A 198 -7.07 -15.22 -14.48
N LEU A 199 -6.21 -15.20 -13.47
CA LEU A 199 -6.52 -14.67 -12.14
C LEU A 199 -6.24 -13.16 -12.05
N GLN A 200 -5.68 -12.53 -13.10
CA GLN A 200 -5.51 -11.09 -13.14
C GLN A 200 -6.84 -10.35 -13.04
N ARG A 201 -6.84 -9.16 -12.42
CA ARG A 201 -8.04 -8.35 -12.21
C ARG A 201 -7.75 -6.87 -12.31
N ASN A 202 -8.77 -6.13 -12.72
CA ASN A 202 -8.78 -4.67 -12.76
C ASN A 202 -9.86 -4.14 -11.81
N PHE A 203 -9.46 -3.22 -10.93
CA PHE A 203 -10.31 -2.58 -9.92
C PHE A 203 -10.49 -1.08 -10.19
N VAL A 204 -10.02 -0.59 -11.34
CA VAL A 204 -10.26 0.78 -11.77
C VAL A 204 -11.69 0.91 -12.28
N ASP A 205 -12.44 1.83 -11.72
CA ASP A 205 -13.84 2.02 -12.07
C ASP A 205 -14.01 2.35 -13.57
N GLY A 206 -14.99 1.70 -14.20
CA GLY A 206 -15.31 1.92 -15.61
C GLY A 206 -14.43 1.17 -16.62
N GLU A 207 -13.43 0.42 -16.15
CA GLU A 207 -12.58 -0.42 -16.99
C GLU A 207 -12.99 -1.92 -16.92
N PRO A 208 -12.61 -2.75 -17.92
CA PRO A 208 -12.93 -4.18 -17.91
C PRO A 208 -12.28 -4.91 -16.73
N VAL A 209 -13.07 -5.62 -15.93
CA VAL A 209 -12.62 -6.28 -14.67
C VAL A 209 -11.53 -7.35 -14.90
N ASN A 210 -11.55 -8.02 -16.06
CA ASN A 210 -10.61 -9.11 -16.37
C ASN A 210 -9.36 -8.63 -17.14
N ASP A 211 -9.17 -7.33 -17.28
CA ASP A 211 -8.07 -6.74 -18.01
C ASP A 211 -7.20 -5.91 -17.06
N ALA A 212 -6.09 -6.48 -16.62
CA ALA A 212 -5.11 -5.81 -15.78
C ALA A 212 -3.98 -5.11 -16.55
N HIS A 213 -4.12 -4.94 -17.87
CA HIS A 213 -3.16 -4.18 -18.65
C HIS A 213 -3.18 -2.69 -18.28
N ASP A 214 -2.00 -2.08 -18.28
CA ASP A 214 -1.88 -0.62 -18.23
C ASP A 214 -2.20 -0.07 -19.62
N PRO A 215 -3.23 0.78 -19.77
CA PRO A 215 -3.56 1.37 -21.08
C PRO A 215 -2.52 2.37 -21.57
N LEU A 216 -1.47 2.64 -20.79
CA LEU A 216 -0.33 3.51 -21.11
C LEU A 216 -0.76 4.92 -21.57
N LYS A 217 -1.86 5.43 -21.04
CA LYS A 217 -2.37 6.76 -21.40
C LYS A 217 -1.58 7.84 -20.68
N ASP A 218 -1.01 8.74 -21.45
CA ASP A 218 -0.40 9.95 -20.94
C ASP A 218 -1.45 10.91 -20.36
N GLY A 219 -1.02 11.77 -19.45
CA GLY A 219 -1.87 12.78 -18.87
C GLY A 219 -1.28 13.38 -17.60
N PHE A 220 -1.92 14.43 -17.12
CA PHE A 220 -1.54 15.09 -15.88
C PHE A 220 -1.67 14.11 -14.70
N LEU A 221 -0.61 13.97 -13.90
CA LEU A 221 -0.51 13.02 -12.79
C LEU A 221 -0.58 11.53 -13.19
N LYS A 222 -0.50 11.18 -14.47
CA LYS A 222 -0.41 9.79 -14.90
C LYS A 222 1.04 9.34 -14.99
N MET A 223 1.29 8.12 -14.57
CA MET A 223 2.61 7.47 -14.61
C MET A 223 2.48 6.14 -15.36
N PRO A 224 2.32 6.20 -16.70
CA PRO A 224 2.13 4.99 -17.51
C PRO A 224 3.33 4.06 -17.38
N GLY A 225 3.04 2.77 -17.24
CA GLY A 225 4.07 1.74 -17.16
C GLY A 225 4.73 1.56 -15.80
N HIS A 226 4.29 2.27 -14.74
CA HIS A 226 4.85 2.10 -13.41
C HIS A 226 4.76 0.63 -12.96
N GLY A 227 3.61 -0.02 -13.11
CA GLY A 227 3.47 -1.44 -12.77
C GLY A 227 4.31 -2.37 -13.63
N THR A 228 4.66 -1.99 -14.87
CA THR A 228 5.62 -2.75 -15.69
C THR A 228 7.03 -2.67 -15.11
N GLY A 229 7.44 -1.49 -14.66
CA GLY A 229 8.73 -1.27 -14.02
C GLY A 229 8.87 -2.09 -12.73
N THR A 230 7.91 -2.00 -11.82
CA THR A 230 7.92 -2.77 -10.55
C THR A 230 7.81 -4.28 -10.77
N LEU A 231 7.02 -4.73 -11.77
CA LEU A 231 6.94 -6.14 -12.17
C LEU A 231 8.27 -6.66 -12.72
N GLY A 232 9.01 -5.81 -13.47
CA GLY A 232 10.33 -6.15 -13.98
C GLY A 232 11.32 -6.47 -12.86
N ILE A 233 11.33 -5.68 -11.79
CA ILE A 233 12.16 -5.91 -10.61
C ILE A 233 11.69 -7.16 -9.82
N LEU A 234 10.38 -7.36 -9.72
CA LEU A 234 9.79 -8.48 -8.98
C LEU A 234 10.06 -9.84 -9.65
N ALA A 235 9.70 -9.96 -10.93
CA ALA A 235 9.64 -11.24 -11.63
C ALA A 235 10.00 -11.16 -13.12
N GLY A 236 10.73 -10.11 -13.53
CA GLY A 236 11.08 -9.88 -14.93
C GLY A 236 11.85 -11.03 -15.58
N ASN A 237 11.63 -11.20 -16.88
CA ASN A 237 12.26 -12.21 -17.73
C ASN A 237 13.79 -12.12 -17.73
N LYS A 238 14.42 -13.18 -18.25
CA LYS A 238 15.84 -13.18 -18.61
C LYS A 238 16.08 -12.14 -19.72
N ILE A 239 17.10 -11.32 -19.52
CA ILE A 239 17.51 -10.27 -20.44
C ILE A 239 19.02 -10.37 -20.71
N ASN A 240 19.41 -9.90 -21.88
CA ASN A 240 20.81 -9.77 -22.25
C ASN A 240 21.09 -8.28 -22.49
N LEU A 241 21.78 -7.66 -21.55
CA LEU A 241 22.16 -6.25 -21.61
C LEU A 241 23.65 -6.12 -21.84
N HIS A 242 24.01 -5.33 -22.83
CA HIS A 242 25.37 -4.89 -23.07
C HIS A 242 25.42 -3.39 -22.86
N THR A 243 26.21 -2.94 -21.94
CA THR A 243 26.42 -1.53 -21.61
C THR A 243 27.91 -1.28 -21.43
N ASP A 244 28.32 -0.03 -21.43
CA ASP A 244 29.72 0.36 -21.18
C ASP A 244 30.22 -0.10 -19.81
N ASN A 245 29.27 -0.38 -18.88
CA ASN A 245 29.56 -0.82 -17.52
C ASN A 245 29.50 -2.35 -17.33
N GLY A 246 29.37 -3.12 -18.41
CA GLY A 246 29.39 -4.59 -18.36
C GLY A 246 28.24 -5.28 -19.08
N GLN A 247 28.27 -6.61 -19.00
CA GLN A 247 27.23 -7.48 -19.57
C GLN A 247 26.40 -8.12 -18.47
N PHE A 248 25.08 -8.10 -18.64
CA PHE A 248 24.16 -8.84 -17.79
C PHE A 248 23.32 -9.78 -18.65
N ASN A 249 23.39 -11.10 -18.39
CA ASN A 249 22.65 -12.12 -19.12
C ASN A 249 21.96 -13.07 -18.14
N ASP A 250 20.91 -12.58 -17.49
CA ASP A 250 20.16 -13.32 -16.47
C ASP A 250 18.74 -12.76 -16.31
N TYR A 251 17.96 -13.33 -15.40
CA TYR A 251 16.65 -12.81 -15.03
C TYR A 251 16.78 -11.45 -14.31
N LEU A 252 16.03 -10.46 -14.76
CA LEU A 252 15.94 -9.17 -14.07
C LEU A 252 15.16 -9.29 -12.75
N GLY A 253 14.12 -10.11 -12.73
CA GLY A 253 13.27 -10.29 -11.57
C GLY A 253 13.90 -11.15 -10.48
N GLY A 254 13.82 -10.68 -9.22
CA GLY A 254 14.30 -11.44 -8.07
C GLY A 254 13.55 -12.77 -7.88
N ALA A 255 12.25 -12.81 -8.18
CA ALA A 255 11.39 -14.00 -8.06
C ALA A 255 10.81 -14.44 -9.42
N TRP A 256 11.64 -14.57 -10.45
CA TRP A 256 11.25 -14.94 -11.82
C TRP A 256 10.45 -16.24 -11.92
N PHE A 257 10.61 -17.15 -10.96
CA PHE A 257 9.92 -18.44 -10.87
C PHE A 257 8.47 -18.33 -10.40
N ALA A 258 8.07 -17.20 -9.86
CA ALA A 258 6.75 -17.03 -9.25
C ALA A 258 5.63 -16.91 -10.29
N GLU A 259 4.46 -17.49 -9.96
CA GLU A 259 3.22 -17.17 -10.66
C GLU A 259 2.71 -15.80 -10.15
N VAL A 260 2.80 -14.77 -10.97
CA VAL A 260 2.37 -13.42 -10.59
C VAL A 260 0.93 -13.17 -11.04
N ILE A 261 0.10 -12.73 -10.08
CA ILE A 261 -1.28 -12.29 -10.30
C ILE A 261 -1.29 -10.77 -10.31
N CYS A 262 -1.38 -10.18 -11.50
CA CYS A 262 -1.46 -8.73 -11.62
C CYS A 262 -2.87 -8.22 -11.29
N CYS A 263 -2.93 -7.26 -10.37
CA CYS A 263 -4.12 -6.54 -9.98
C CYS A 263 -3.93 -5.05 -10.28
N ARG A 264 -4.61 -4.56 -11.31
CA ARG A 264 -4.60 -3.13 -11.62
C ARG A 264 -5.54 -2.41 -10.67
N ILE A 265 -5.00 -1.51 -9.85
CA ILE A 265 -5.76 -0.81 -8.80
C ILE A 265 -5.83 0.70 -8.98
N ALA A 266 -5.05 1.24 -9.91
CA ALA A 266 -4.97 2.68 -10.13
C ALA A 266 -4.56 2.99 -11.57
N SER A 267 -4.89 4.19 -12.02
CA SER A 267 -4.38 4.74 -13.28
C SER A 267 -3.04 5.45 -13.12
N SER A 268 -2.64 5.72 -11.88
CA SER A 268 -1.36 6.31 -11.48
C SER A 268 -1.09 6.03 -10.02
N VAL A 269 0.17 6.01 -9.64
CA VAL A 269 0.59 5.82 -8.23
C VAL A 269 0.14 6.94 -7.30
N VAL A 270 -0.23 8.09 -7.87
CA VAL A 270 -0.75 9.25 -7.14
C VAL A 270 -2.28 9.41 -7.26
N LEU A 271 -2.97 8.47 -7.90
CA LEU A 271 -4.42 8.49 -8.14
C LEU A 271 -5.03 7.14 -7.72
N LEU A 272 -4.90 6.80 -6.45
CA LEU A 272 -5.40 5.55 -5.88
C LEU A 272 -6.77 5.76 -5.23
N LYS A 273 -7.80 5.02 -5.67
CA LYS A 273 -9.11 5.02 -5.04
C LYS A 273 -9.11 4.11 -3.81
N THR A 274 -9.71 4.57 -2.70
CA THR A 274 -9.75 3.81 -1.44
C THR A 274 -10.37 2.43 -1.63
N SER A 275 -11.49 2.34 -2.33
CA SER A 275 -12.16 1.07 -2.61
C SER A 275 -11.33 0.12 -3.48
N ALA A 276 -10.60 0.63 -4.49
CA ALA A 276 -9.85 -0.20 -5.41
C ALA A 276 -8.79 -1.06 -4.70
N LEU A 277 -8.03 -0.47 -3.76
CA LEU A 277 -7.06 -1.23 -2.96
C LEU A 277 -7.75 -2.21 -2.01
N ALA A 278 -8.84 -1.80 -1.34
CA ALA A 278 -9.58 -2.68 -0.46
C ALA A 278 -10.18 -3.89 -1.20
N GLU A 279 -10.73 -3.67 -2.40
CA GLU A 279 -11.26 -4.73 -3.26
C GLU A 279 -10.18 -5.69 -3.74
N ALA A 280 -9.03 -5.17 -4.14
CA ALA A 280 -7.90 -6.00 -4.57
C ALA A 280 -7.36 -6.88 -3.43
N LEU A 281 -7.18 -6.31 -2.23
CA LEU A 281 -6.79 -7.08 -1.04
C LEU A 281 -7.81 -8.16 -0.69
N ASN A 282 -9.10 -7.84 -0.74
CA ASN A 282 -10.16 -8.80 -0.50
C ASN A 282 -10.19 -9.90 -1.57
N TYR A 283 -9.99 -9.56 -2.84
CA TYR A 283 -9.90 -10.53 -3.93
C TYR A 283 -8.77 -11.53 -3.73
N VAL A 284 -7.56 -11.04 -3.44
CA VAL A 284 -6.38 -11.89 -3.19
C VAL A 284 -6.58 -12.77 -1.96
N THR A 285 -7.21 -12.22 -0.92
CA THR A 285 -7.59 -12.98 0.28
C THR A 285 -8.58 -14.08 -0.06
N GLN A 286 -9.62 -13.78 -0.86
CA GLN A 286 -10.60 -14.78 -1.29
C GLN A 286 -9.99 -15.89 -2.13
N LEU A 287 -9.09 -15.59 -3.06
CA LEU A 287 -8.33 -16.61 -3.79
C LEU A 287 -7.65 -17.57 -2.82
N THR A 288 -6.97 -17.02 -1.82
CA THR A 288 -6.20 -17.79 -0.85
C THR A 288 -7.09 -18.73 -0.02
N ILE A 289 -8.18 -18.23 0.56
CA ILE A 289 -9.08 -19.05 1.38
C ILE A 289 -9.91 -20.04 0.56
N SER A 290 -10.03 -19.82 -0.76
CA SER A 290 -10.75 -20.69 -1.70
C SER A 290 -9.86 -21.75 -2.34
N GLY A 291 -8.63 -21.95 -1.85
CA GLY A 291 -7.74 -23.02 -2.31
C GLY A 291 -6.75 -22.61 -3.41
N THR A 292 -6.66 -21.33 -3.74
CA THR A 292 -5.62 -20.76 -4.61
C THR A 292 -4.70 -19.88 -3.79
N PRO A 293 -3.77 -20.44 -3.02
CA PRO A 293 -2.98 -19.69 -2.05
C PRO A 293 -2.09 -18.66 -2.74
N VAL A 294 -2.17 -17.43 -2.26
CA VAL A 294 -1.23 -16.34 -2.55
C VAL A 294 -0.34 -16.15 -1.34
N HIS A 295 0.97 -16.15 -1.53
CA HIS A 295 1.94 -16.19 -0.44
C HIS A 295 2.46 -14.79 -0.08
N VAL A 296 2.66 -13.97 -1.11
CA VAL A 296 3.23 -12.61 -0.98
C VAL A 296 2.38 -11.63 -1.78
N LEU A 297 2.30 -10.40 -1.29
CA LEU A 297 1.68 -9.28 -2.00
C LEU A 297 2.67 -8.13 -2.06
N SER A 298 2.92 -7.62 -3.28
CA SER A 298 3.76 -6.47 -3.58
C SER A 298 2.88 -5.29 -3.98
N LEU A 299 3.02 -4.15 -3.27
CA LEU A 299 2.23 -2.93 -3.46
C LEU A 299 3.13 -1.70 -3.45
N SER A 300 3.47 -1.17 -4.63
CA SER A 300 4.36 -0.01 -4.76
C SER A 300 3.61 1.33 -4.76
N MET A 301 2.55 1.44 -3.98
CA MET A 301 1.77 2.66 -3.79
C MET A 301 1.05 2.68 -2.45
N GLY A 302 0.41 3.80 -2.13
CA GLY A 302 -0.35 3.95 -0.89
C GLY A 302 -0.98 5.33 -0.76
N GLY A 303 -1.41 5.69 0.46
CA GLY A 303 -2.09 6.95 0.68
C GLY A 303 -2.45 7.22 2.13
N ALA A 304 -3.53 7.96 2.34
CA ALA A 304 -4.08 8.28 3.63
C ALA A 304 -4.74 7.04 4.30
N PRO A 305 -4.84 7.00 5.62
CA PRO A 305 -5.44 5.88 6.33
C PRO A 305 -6.92 5.69 5.98
N SER A 306 -7.33 4.41 5.93
CA SER A 306 -8.72 4.01 5.70
C SER A 306 -9.04 2.81 6.61
N ALA A 307 -10.25 2.75 7.12
CA ALA A 307 -10.72 1.61 7.90
C ALA A 307 -10.96 0.38 7.01
N ALA A 308 -11.38 0.59 5.77
CA ALA A 308 -11.51 -0.50 4.79
C ALA A 308 -10.15 -1.14 4.50
N TRP A 309 -9.08 -0.35 4.37
CA TRP A 309 -7.73 -0.88 4.19
C TRP A 309 -7.25 -1.65 5.41
N ALA A 310 -7.47 -1.12 6.62
CA ALA A 310 -7.08 -1.82 7.85
C ALA A 310 -7.74 -3.19 7.95
N LYS A 311 -9.05 -3.29 7.69
CA LYS A 311 -9.79 -4.55 7.69
C LYS A 311 -9.29 -5.52 6.62
N ALA A 312 -9.08 -5.03 5.39
CA ALA A 312 -8.59 -5.86 4.29
C ALA A 312 -7.17 -6.39 4.54
N VAL A 313 -6.28 -5.57 5.11
CA VAL A 313 -4.93 -5.99 5.55
C VAL A 313 -5.01 -7.04 6.64
N ASN A 314 -5.88 -6.86 7.64
CA ASN A 314 -6.08 -7.83 8.71
C ASN A 314 -6.55 -9.19 8.17
N ALA A 315 -7.46 -9.18 7.21
CA ALA A 315 -7.96 -10.40 6.57
C ALA A 315 -6.87 -11.11 5.76
N ALA A 316 -6.10 -10.38 4.95
CA ALA A 316 -5.00 -10.92 4.16
C ALA A 316 -3.90 -11.53 5.04
N TYR A 317 -3.51 -10.83 6.11
CA TYR A 317 -2.56 -11.34 7.10
C TYR A 317 -3.07 -12.62 7.78
N ASN A 318 -4.33 -12.65 8.22
CA ASN A 318 -4.94 -13.83 8.82
C ASN A 318 -5.07 -15.00 7.84
N ALA A 319 -5.14 -14.74 6.53
CA ALA A 319 -5.09 -15.75 5.48
C ALA A 319 -3.68 -16.25 5.15
N GLY A 320 -2.64 -15.63 5.72
CA GLY A 320 -1.24 -16.06 5.54
C GLY A 320 -0.50 -15.35 4.40
N ILE A 321 -0.99 -14.19 3.96
CA ILE A 321 -0.38 -13.40 2.90
C ILE A 321 0.61 -12.39 3.51
N THR A 322 1.88 -12.49 3.13
CA THR A 322 2.91 -11.52 3.52
C THR A 322 2.79 -10.27 2.65
N ILE A 323 2.37 -9.16 3.25
CA ILE A 323 2.14 -7.89 2.54
C ILE A 323 3.38 -7.02 2.64
N ILE A 324 3.93 -6.63 1.48
CA ILE A 324 5.01 -5.67 1.35
C ILE A 324 4.48 -4.43 0.65
N ALA A 325 4.60 -3.27 1.28
CA ALA A 325 4.14 -2.01 0.69
C ALA A 325 5.19 -0.91 0.78
N ALA A 326 5.24 -0.06 -0.24
CA ALA A 326 6.15 1.08 -0.28
C ALA A 326 5.94 2.03 0.89
N ALA A 327 7.02 2.45 1.54
CA ALA A 327 6.97 3.44 2.62
C ALA A 327 6.42 4.79 2.15
N GLY A 328 6.48 5.05 0.85
CA GLY A 328 6.11 6.30 0.20
C GLY A 328 7.33 7.13 -0.18
N ASN A 329 7.08 8.15 -0.97
CA ASN A 329 8.10 9.11 -1.40
C ASN A 329 7.66 10.53 -1.07
N ASN A 330 8.63 11.42 -0.92
CA ASN A 330 8.39 12.82 -0.64
C ASN A 330 9.41 13.71 -1.34
N PHE A 331 9.08 14.99 -1.46
CA PHE A 331 9.96 16.05 -1.93
C PHE A 331 10.12 17.06 -0.80
N ASN A 332 11.27 17.07 -0.13
CA ASN A 332 11.53 17.92 1.05
C ASN A 332 10.46 17.79 2.15
N GLY A 333 9.97 16.59 2.40
CA GLY A 333 8.96 16.31 3.42
C GLY A 333 7.50 16.53 2.99
N LEU A 334 7.24 16.84 1.71
CA LEU A 334 5.90 17.01 1.16
C LEU A 334 5.51 15.84 0.24
N PRO A 335 4.27 15.37 0.23
CA PRO A 335 3.17 15.77 1.14
C PRO A 335 3.39 15.36 2.59
N THR A 336 4.18 14.32 2.85
CA THR A 336 4.62 13.88 4.18
C THR A 336 5.95 13.14 4.08
N ARG A 337 6.84 13.31 5.07
CA ARG A 337 8.05 12.48 5.19
C ARG A 337 7.80 11.15 5.89
N HIS A 338 6.62 10.97 6.49
CA HIS A 338 6.30 9.78 7.25
C HIS A 338 5.83 8.64 6.37
N VAL A 339 6.05 7.41 6.82
CA VAL A 339 5.55 6.20 6.17
C VAL A 339 4.05 6.32 5.93
N ILE A 340 3.62 6.03 4.70
CA ILE A 340 2.22 6.12 4.25
C ILE A 340 1.45 4.82 4.53
N TYR A 341 0.13 4.82 4.34
CA TYR A 341 -0.69 3.61 4.42
C TYR A 341 -0.81 2.93 3.06
N PRO A 342 -0.88 1.58 3.01
CA PRO A 342 -0.98 0.65 4.12
C PRO A 342 0.37 0.27 4.76
N ALA A 343 1.50 0.73 4.23
CA ALA A 343 2.82 0.43 4.80
C ALA A 343 2.93 0.81 6.28
N ARG A 344 2.17 1.79 6.76
CA ARG A 344 2.14 2.22 8.17
C ARG A 344 1.36 1.25 9.08
N PHE A 345 0.63 0.28 8.59
CA PHE A 345 -0.03 -0.75 9.42
C PHE A 345 0.98 -1.75 9.99
N GLY A 346 0.70 -2.28 11.19
CA GLY A 346 1.59 -3.20 11.90
C GLY A 346 1.80 -4.54 11.19
N ARG A 347 0.77 -5.01 10.48
CA ARG A 347 0.76 -6.29 9.74
C ARG A 347 1.37 -6.21 8.35
N VAL A 348 1.87 -5.04 7.94
CA VAL A 348 2.51 -4.80 6.64
C VAL A 348 3.99 -4.57 6.82
N VAL A 349 4.83 -5.10 5.95
CA VAL A 349 6.25 -4.75 5.86
C VAL A 349 6.37 -3.45 5.08
N ALA A 350 6.88 -2.40 5.73
CA ALA A 350 7.14 -1.13 5.06
C ALA A 350 8.48 -1.18 4.32
N ALA A 351 8.45 -1.05 3.01
CA ALA A 351 9.65 -1.04 2.17
C ALA A 351 10.24 0.37 2.13
N CYS A 352 11.34 0.59 2.83
CA CYS A 352 12.13 1.81 2.81
C CYS A 352 13.26 1.74 1.76
N GLY A 353 13.89 2.87 1.46
CA GLY A 353 14.96 2.95 0.49
C GLY A 353 16.34 3.07 1.13
N ALA A 354 17.32 2.37 0.54
CA ALA A 354 18.74 2.52 0.81
C ALA A 354 19.49 2.76 -0.50
N THR A 355 20.47 3.65 -0.51
CA THR A 355 21.33 3.90 -1.68
C THR A 355 22.35 2.76 -1.85
N CYS A 356 23.05 2.72 -2.98
CA CYS A 356 24.14 1.76 -3.20
C CYS A 356 25.28 1.89 -2.19
N ASN A 357 25.48 3.05 -1.59
CA ASN A 357 26.41 3.30 -0.49
C ASN A 357 25.85 2.91 0.88
N MET A 358 24.68 2.25 0.91
CA MET A 358 23.97 1.87 2.14
C MET A 358 23.58 3.06 3.02
N GLU A 359 23.44 4.24 2.43
CA GLU A 359 22.91 5.43 3.09
C GLU A 359 21.37 5.49 2.94
N PRO A 360 20.67 6.21 3.82
CA PRO A 360 19.25 6.43 3.66
C PRO A 360 18.89 7.13 2.34
N TYR A 361 17.90 6.60 1.63
CA TYR A 361 17.34 7.22 0.43
C TYR A 361 16.55 8.49 0.82
N PHE A 362 17.25 9.43 1.42
CA PHE A 362 16.66 10.68 1.92
C PHE A 362 17.68 11.82 1.93
N THR A 363 18.97 11.51 1.75
CA THR A 363 20.08 12.47 1.83
C THR A 363 20.35 13.17 0.49
N LEU A 364 19.42 13.12 -0.43
CA LEU A 364 19.55 13.68 -1.77
C LEU A 364 19.40 15.21 -1.76
N LYS A 365 19.77 15.82 -2.87
CA LYS A 365 19.73 17.27 -3.04
C LYS A 365 18.30 17.82 -2.84
N PRO A 366 18.15 19.05 -2.37
CA PRO A 366 16.85 19.70 -2.29
C PRO A 366 16.10 19.65 -3.63
N GLY A 367 14.81 19.24 -3.60
CA GLY A 367 13.97 19.12 -4.80
C GLY A 367 14.00 17.74 -5.46
N GLU A 368 14.86 16.82 -5.02
CA GLU A 368 14.84 15.43 -5.49
C GLU A 368 13.85 14.57 -4.69
N MET A 369 13.36 13.50 -5.35
CA MET A 369 12.48 12.53 -4.70
C MET A 369 13.26 11.74 -3.65
N GLN A 370 12.68 11.61 -2.47
CA GLN A 370 13.26 10.93 -1.32
C GLN A 370 12.28 9.91 -0.75
N GLY A 371 12.80 8.85 -0.11
CA GLY A 371 11.96 7.86 0.59
C GLY A 371 11.36 8.42 1.87
N CYS A 372 10.12 8.02 2.17
CA CYS A 372 9.49 8.29 3.45
C CYS A 372 10.03 7.37 4.54
N PHE A 373 10.11 7.91 5.77
CA PHE A 373 10.51 7.19 6.97
C PHE A 373 9.84 7.79 8.23
N GLY A 374 9.81 7.01 9.31
CA GLY A 374 9.23 7.47 10.58
C GLY A 374 7.69 7.57 10.57
N PRO A 375 7.11 7.97 11.70
CA PRO A 375 7.74 8.14 13.02
C PRO A 375 8.42 6.86 13.53
N LYS A 376 9.41 7.01 14.39
CA LYS A 376 10.25 5.90 14.92
C LYS A 376 9.45 4.68 15.39
N ARG A 377 8.30 4.89 16.03
CA ARG A 377 7.42 3.81 16.51
C ARG A 377 6.90 2.88 15.40
N HIS A 378 6.81 3.39 14.15
CA HIS A 378 6.34 2.63 12.99
C HIS A 378 7.46 1.94 12.21
N MET A 379 8.73 2.24 12.54
CA MET A 379 9.88 1.68 11.83
C MET A 379 10.21 0.24 12.26
N LYS A 380 9.68 -0.25 13.37
CA LYS A 380 9.90 -1.64 13.85
C LYS A 380 9.49 -2.74 12.86
N LYS A 381 8.71 -2.40 11.85
CA LYS A 381 8.23 -3.29 10.78
C LYS A 381 8.74 -2.90 9.41
N ALA A 382 9.63 -1.92 9.33
CA ALA A 382 10.25 -1.51 8.10
C ALA A 382 11.49 -2.36 7.79
N LEU A 383 11.77 -2.49 6.51
CA LEU A 383 12.97 -3.07 5.95
C LEU A 383 13.35 -2.22 4.74
N ALA A 384 14.63 -1.93 4.56
CA ALA A 384 15.09 -1.18 3.40
C ALA A 384 15.58 -2.13 2.30
N ALA A 385 15.41 -1.69 1.05
CA ALA A 385 16.09 -2.28 -0.11
C ALA A 385 16.55 -1.17 -1.04
N PHE A 386 17.25 -1.51 -2.11
CA PHE A 386 18.05 -0.56 -2.86
C PHE A 386 17.24 0.30 -3.81
N THR A 387 17.60 1.58 -3.81
CA THR A 387 17.10 2.66 -4.69
C THR A 387 17.99 3.90 -4.45
N PRO A 388 18.24 4.83 -5.41
CA PRO A 388 17.81 4.86 -6.79
C PRO A 388 18.68 4.02 -7.73
N ASN A 389 18.56 4.29 -9.03
CA ASN A 389 19.38 3.73 -10.11
C ASN A 389 19.17 2.22 -10.30
N ILE A 390 17.94 1.79 -10.10
CA ILE A 390 17.51 0.41 -10.34
C ILE A 390 17.05 0.24 -11.79
N PRO A 391 17.41 -0.89 -12.46
CA PRO A 391 16.88 -1.19 -13.79
C PRO A 391 15.36 -1.15 -13.81
N TRP A 392 14.83 -0.34 -14.71
CA TRP A 392 13.40 -0.05 -14.79
C TRP A 392 12.87 -0.34 -16.20
N ALA A 393 11.86 -1.19 -16.29
CA ALA A 393 11.19 -1.46 -17.56
C ALA A 393 10.42 -0.21 -18.02
N SER A 394 10.90 0.40 -19.10
CA SER A 394 10.29 1.59 -19.68
C SER A 394 9.36 1.22 -20.82
N THR A 395 8.09 1.59 -20.70
CA THR A 395 7.10 1.37 -21.77
C THR A 395 7.27 2.35 -22.94
N ALA A 396 7.93 3.47 -22.72
CA ALA A 396 8.39 4.35 -23.79
C ALA A 396 9.61 3.72 -24.48
N GLY A 397 9.41 3.17 -25.67
CA GLY A 397 10.46 2.53 -26.46
C GLY A 397 10.74 1.06 -26.13
N ASN A 398 9.96 0.43 -25.25
CA ASN A 398 10.09 -0.99 -24.90
C ASN A 398 11.54 -1.38 -24.56
N ASN A 399 12.15 -0.67 -23.60
CA ASN A 399 13.54 -0.83 -23.20
C ASN A 399 13.71 -0.88 -21.67
N ILE A 400 14.93 -1.11 -21.20
CA ILE A 400 15.30 -0.98 -19.80
C ILE A 400 16.06 0.34 -19.61
N ARG A 401 15.62 1.14 -18.65
CA ARG A 401 16.31 2.32 -18.16
C ARG A 401 16.98 1.99 -16.83
N PHE A 402 17.98 2.79 -16.44
CA PHE A 402 18.79 2.54 -15.24
C PHE A 402 18.63 3.66 -14.20
N ASP A 403 17.50 4.33 -14.22
CA ASP A 403 17.17 5.45 -13.38
C ASP A 403 15.93 5.18 -12.51
N GLY A 404 15.53 3.92 -12.37
CA GLY A 404 14.44 3.55 -11.47
C GLY A 404 14.68 4.04 -10.05
N ALA A 405 13.72 4.74 -9.48
CA ALA A 405 13.85 5.39 -8.18
C ALA A 405 12.59 5.26 -7.33
N GLY A 406 12.74 5.59 -6.04
CA GLY A 406 11.65 5.57 -5.08
C GLY A 406 11.54 4.24 -4.32
N THR A 407 10.79 4.29 -3.23
CA THR A 407 10.44 3.08 -2.45
C THR A 407 9.64 2.06 -3.27
N SER A 408 9.14 2.47 -4.44
CA SER A 408 8.56 1.58 -5.45
C SER A 408 9.57 0.57 -6.02
N CYS A 409 10.87 0.89 -6.06
CA CYS A 409 11.92 -0.05 -6.44
C CYS A 409 12.31 -0.99 -5.31
N ALA A 410 12.27 -0.53 -4.07
CA ALA A 410 12.58 -1.33 -2.89
C ALA A 410 11.52 -2.41 -2.60
N THR A 411 10.26 -2.09 -2.82
CA THR A 411 9.12 -2.96 -2.53
C THR A 411 9.21 -4.32 -3.24
N PRO A 412 9.38 -4.39 -4.57
CA PRO A 412 9.47 -5.67 -5.29
C PRO A 412 10.70 -6.48 -4.93
N GLN A 413 11.82 -5.87 -4.53
CA GLN A 413 13.00 -6.59 -4.04
C GLN A 413 12.69 -7.35 -2.74
N ILE A 414 12.04 -6.68 -1.77
CA ILE A 414 11.65 -7.32 -0.50
C ILE A 414 10.58 -8.39 -0.75
N ALA A 415 9.64 -8.14 -1.66
CA ALA A 415 8.62 -9.11 -2.02
C ALA A 415 9.22 -10.36 -2.69
N ALA A 416 10.23 -10.17 -3.55
CA ALA A 416 10.97 -11.28 -4.14
C ALA A 416 11.70 -12.11 -3.09
N ALA A 417 12.40 -11.47 -2.14
CA ALA A 417 13.07 -12.17 -1.04
C ALA A 417 12.10 -12.97 -0.15
N ALA A 418 10.92 -12.39 0.14
CA ALA A 418 9.86 -13.10 0.86
C ALA A 418 9.39 -14.36 0.10
N ALA A 419 9.23 -14.24 -1.22
CA ALA A 419 8.83 -15.36 -2.08
C ALA A 419 9.91 -16.45 -2.17
N ILE A 420 11.19 -16.08 -2.24
CA ILE A 420 12.33 -16.98 -2.23
C ILE A 420 12.38 -17.76 -0.90
N TYR A 421 12.26 -17.05 0.23
CA TYR A 421 12.21 -17.67 1.54
C TYR A 421 11.03 -18.66 1.65
N TYR A 422 9.85 -18.24 1.17
CA TYR A 422 8.67 -19.11 1.17
C TYR A 422 8.89 -20.35 0.32
N LYS A 423 9.56 -20.23 -0.83
CA LYS A 423 9.89 -21.34 -1.73
C LYS A 423 10.85 -22.34 -1.07
N LYS A 424 11.94 -21.86 -0.44
CA LYS A 424 12.90 -22.71 0.30
C LYS A 424 12.23 -23.52 1.40
N TYR A 425 11.35 -22.91 2.17
CA TYR A 425 10.74 -23.49 3.35
C TYR A 425 9.26 -23.87 3.18
N PHE A 426 8.83 -24.13 1.94
CA PHE A 426 7.42 -24.33 1.57
C PHE A 426 6.70 -25.33 2.48
N ASP A 427 7.25 -26.54 2.64
CA ASP A 427 6.62 -27.62 3.43
C ASP A 427 6.56 -27.28 4.92
N GLN A 428 7.58 -26.61 5.44
CA GLN A 428 7.62 -26.23 6.85
C GLN A 428 6.61 -25.12 7.14
N LEU A 429 6.57 -24.09 6.29
CA LEU A 429 5.64 -22.98 6.42
C LEU A 429 4.18 -23.45 6.28
N ASN A 430 3.89 -24.39 5.37
CA ASN A 430 2.53 -24.89 5.18
C ASN A 430 1.98 -25.73 6.35
N LYS A 431 2.84 -26.18 7.24
CA LYS A 431 2.43 -26.82 8.50
C LYS A 431 1.99 -25.82 9.58
N LEU A 432 2.32 -24.55 9.41
CA LEU A 432 1.98 -23.50 10.36
C LEU A 432 0.56 -22.93 10.12
N GLN A 433 -0.02 -22.32 11.16
CA GLN A 433 -1.21 -21.49 10.99
C GLN A 433 -0.93 -20.35 9.99
N PRO A 434 -1.91 -19.91 9.20
CA PRO A 434 -1.66 -18.93 8.15
C PRO A 434 -0.90 -17.67 8.63
N TRP A 435 -1.34 -17.03 9.71
CA TRP A 435 -0.65 -15.85 10.25
C TRP A 435 0.78 -16.14 10.75
N GLN A 436 1.06 -17.37 11.21
CA GLN A 436 2.40 -17.74 11.66
C GLN A 436 3.39 -17.81 10.50
N ARG A 437 2.92 -18.18 9.30
CA ARG A 437 3.72 -18.15 8.07
C ARG A 437 4.23 -16.75 7.79
N VAL A 438 3.33 -15.75 7.91
CA VAL A 438 3.68 -14.32 7.73
C VAL A 438 4.74 -13.89 8.73
N GLU A 439 4.55 -14.24 10.00
CA GLU A 439 5.52 -13.84 11.05
C GLU A 439 6.86 -14.56 10.90
N ALA A 440 6.88 -15.83 10.47
CA ALA A 440 8.12 -16.55 10.20
C ALA A 440 8.93 -15.92 9.04
N VAL A 441 8.25 -15.55 7.95
CA VAL A 441 8.88 -14.84 6.82
C VAL A 441 9.42 -13.48 7.27
N ARG A 442 8.63 -12.70 8.00
CA ARG A 442 9.04 -11.39 8.54
C ARG A 442 10.25 -11.53 9.48
N HIS A 443 10.21 -12.52 10.36
CA HIS A 443 11.31 -12.78 11.30
C HIS A 443 12.61 -13.06 10.55
N ALA A 444 12.59 -13.93 9.56
CA ALA A 444 13.78 -14.24 8.77
C ALA A 444 14.35 -13.01 8.07
N LEU A 445 13.51 -12.24 7.36
CA LEU A 445 13.93 -11.03 6.67
C LEU A 445 14.47 -9.95 7.62
N TYR A 446 13.89 -9.81 8.81
CA TYR A 446 14.32 -8.81 9.79
C TYR A 446 15.59 -9.22 10.54
N THR A 447 15.75 -10.51 10.81
CA THR A 447 16.92 -11.04 11.54
C THR A 447 18.17 -10.99 10.68
N SER A 448 18.08 -11.38 9.41
CA SER A 448 19.18 -11.38 8.45
C SER A 448 19.59 -10.00 7.95
N ALA A 449 18.70 -9.00 8.07
CA ALA A 449 18.95 -7.67 7.52
C ALA A 449 20.26 -7.05 8.03
N LYS A 450 21.00 -6.41 7.12
CA LYS A 450 22.25 -5.70 7.44
C LYS A 450 21.97 -4.48 8.31
N LYS A 451 22.55 -4.46 9.52
CA LYS A 451 22.26 -3.47 10.57
C LYS A 451 23.35 -2.43 10.75
N THR A 452 24.53 -2.68 10.22
CA THR A 452 25.66 -1.76 10.28
C THR A 452 25.83 -1.02 8.97
N VAL A 453 25.94 0.29 9.05
CA VAL A 453 26.28 1.18 7.95
C VAL A 453 27.54 1.89 8.36
N GLU A 454 28.62 1.71 7.61
CA GLU A 454 29.97 2.18 7.99
C GLU A 454 30.05 3.69 8.19
N HIS A 455 29.13 4.46 7.59
CA HIS A 455 29.18 5.92 7.57
C HIS A 455 27.90 6.62 8.04
N ALA A 456 26.93 5.90 8.63
CA ALA A 456 25.72 6.55 9.13
C ALA A 456 25.92 7.07 10.55
N PRO A 457 26.03 8.39 10.75
CA PRO A 457 26.03 8.99 12.08
C PRO A 457 24.68 8.86 12.79
N LEU A 458 23.67 8.37 12.09
CA LEU A 458 22.29 8.25 12.54
C LEU A 458 21.94 6.77 12.73
N SER A 459 21.16 6.47 13.75
CA SER A 459 20.65 5.14 14.01
C SER A 459 19.96 4.58 12.75
N TYR A 460 20.52 3.52 12.14
CA TYR A 460 19.94 2.86 10.96
C TYR A 460 18.45 2.56 11.16
N GLN A 461 18.04 2.28 12.39
CA GLN A 461 16.65 2.00 12.76
C GLN A 461 15.67 3.12 12.41
N GLN A 462 16.15 4.37 12.41
CA GLN A 462 15.32 5.51 12.06
C GLN A 462 14.87 5.49 10.59
N TYR A 463 15.75 5.04 9.69
CA TYR A 463 15.54 5.09 8.23
C TYR A 463 15.24 3.72 7.64
N PHE A 464 15.89 2.67 8.15
CA PHE A 464 15.83 1.32 7.60
C PHE A 464 14.97 0.36 8.43
N GLY A 465 14.55 0.78 9.62
CA GLY A 465 13.83 -0.08 10.54
C GLY A 465 14.68 -1.25 11.02
N ASN A 466 14.45 -2.44 10.48
CA ASN A 466 15.20 -3.64 10.84
C ASN A 466 16.56 -3.77 10.13
N GLY A 467 16.84 -2.91 9.14
CA GLY A 467 18.08 -2.91 8.37
C GLY A 467 17.85 -2.95 6.87
N ILE A 468 18.90 -3.30 6.12
CA ILE A 468 18.88 -3.42 4.66
C ILE A 468 18.77 -4.90 4.27
N LEU A 469 17.93 -5.21 3.31
CA LEU A 469 17.64 -6.55 2.80
C LEU A 469 18.91 -7.33 2.47
N GLN A 470 18.98 -8.57 2.97
CA GLN A 470 19.99 -9.59 2.66
C GLN A 470 19.25 -10.90 2.37
N ALA A 471 18.90 -11.12 1.11
CA ALA A 471 17.98 -12.20 0.72
C ALA A 471 18.60 -13.60 0.91
N ASN A 472 19.91 -13.75 0.62
CA ASN A 472 20.59 -15.03 0.80
C ASN A 472 20.78 -15.36 2.30
N ASP A 473 21.18 -14.36 3.10
CA ASP A 473 21.34 -14.55 4.55
C ASP A 473 19.99 -14.89 5.21
N ALA A 474 18.86 -14.40 4.66
CA ALA A 474 17.55 -14.77 5.15
C ALA A 474 17.26 -16.26 5.01
N LEU A 475 17.83 -16.92 4.01
CA LEU A 475 17.69 -18.36 3.80
C LEU A 475 18.43 -19.21 4.84
N GLU A 476 19.35 -18.62 5.58
CA GLU A 476 20.04 -19.29 6.70
C GLU A 476 19.25 -19.21 8.01
N ILE A 477 18.19 -18.40 8.06
CA ILE A 477 17.32 -18.32 9.24
C ILE A 477 16.23 -19.40 9.12
N PRO A 478 16.21 -20.40 10.01
CA PRO A 478 15.21 -21.48 9.96
C PRO A 478 13.82 -20.94 10.28
N VAL A 479 12.80 -21.71 9.87
CA VAL A 479 11.40 -21.37 10.17
C VAL A 479 11.19 -21.33 11.67
N THR A 480 10.98 -20.14 12.19
CA THR A 480 10.81 -19.89 13.62
C THR A 480 9.35 -20.02 14.02
N THR A 481 9.09 -20.78 15.07
CA THR A 481 7.77 -20.95 15.70
C THR A 481 7.71 -20.18 17.02
N GLY A 482 6.53 -20.00 17.59
CA GLY A 482 6.37 -19.32 18.89
C GLY A 482 6.41 -17.78 18.81
N ILE A 483 6.47 -17.20 17.60
CA ILE A 483 6.40 -15.76 17.41
C ILE A 483 5.00 -15.25 17.79
N THR A 484 4.93 -14.13 18.48
CA THR A 484 3.66 -13.52 18.87
C THR A 484 2.93 -12.95 17.64
N LYS A 485 1.64 -13.24 17.54
CA LYS A 485 0.78 -12.67 16.50
C LYS A 485 0.75 -11.15 16.59
N THR A 486 1.01 -10.47 15.48
CA THR A 486 0.88 -9.01 15.41
C THR A 486 -0.58 -8.59 15.66
N PRO A 487 -0.83 -7.62 16.56
CA PRO A 487 -2.17 -7.12 16.82
C PRO A 487 -2.89 -6.62 15.56
N GLU A 488 -4.22 -6.56 15.63
CA GLU A 488 -5.02 -6.03 14.53
C GLU A 488 -4.75 -4.56 14.27
N ASP A 489 -4.68 -4.23 12.98
CA ASP A 489 -4.56 -2.86 12.53
C ASP A 489 -5.91 -2.16 12.54
N HIS A 490 -5.86 -0.90 12.91
CA HIS A 490 -6.98 0.03 12.88
C HIS A 490 -6.50 1.36 12.30
N ALA A 491 -7.43 2.23 11.87
CA ALA A 491 -7.08 3.62 11.64
C ALA A 491 -6.45 4.21 12.92
N PRO A 492 -5.44 5.09 12.82
CA PRO A 492 -4.75 5.65 13.99
C PRO A 492 -5.76 6.20 14.99
N TRP A 493 -5.64 5.80 16.26
CA TRP A 493 -6.56 6.27 17.31
C TRP A 493 -6.01 7.53 17.99
N PHE A 494 -6.86 8.53 18.10
CA PHE A 494 -6.54 9.78 18.80
C PHE A 494 -7.15 9.81 20.20
N PRO A 495 -6.31 9.85 21.25
CA PRO A 495 -6.78 9.81 22.65
C PRO A 495 -7.75 10.92 23.02
N ILE A 496 -7.75 12.05 22.30
CA ILE A 496 -8.73 13.12 22.50
C ILE A 496 -10.16 12.62 22.41
N LEU A 497 -10.41 11.58 21.61
CA LEU A 497 -11.74 10.97 21.49
C LEU A 497 -12.09 10.03 22.66
N SER A 498 -11.10 9.56 23.43
CA SER A 498 -11.33 8.62 24.54
C SER A 498 -11.72 9.29 25.85
N THR A 499 -11.44 10.59 26.01
CA THR A 499 -11.82 11.33 27.22
C THR A 499 -13.33 11.44 27.44
N ILE A 500 -14.12 11.25 26.39
CA ILE A 500 -15.59 11.38 26.42
C ILE A 500 -16.26 10.08 26.86
N PHE A 501 -15.63 8.94 26.64
CA PHE A 501 -16.24 7.61 26.80
C PHE A 501 -15.55 6.81 27.91
N LYS A 502 -15.53 7.36 29.12
CA LYS A 502 -14.84 6.79 30.31
C LYS A 502 -15.06 5.29 30.56
N ASN A 503 -16.04 4.63 29.92
CA ASN A 503 -16.40 3.23 30.21
C ASN A 503 -16.72 2.36 28.97
N LYS A 504 -16.46 2.80 27.73
CA LYS A 504 -16.70 1.97 26.54
C LYS A 504 -15.42 1.92 25.69
N ASN A 505 -15.10 0.73 25.17
CA ASN A 505 -14.03 0.62 24.18
C ASN A 505 -14.43 1.46 22.95
N PRO A 506 -13.83 2.66 22.75
CA PRO A 506 -14.28 3.58 21.70
C PRO A 506 -14.06 3.01 20.29
N GLN A 507 -13.11 2.07 20.15
CA GLN A 507 -12.83 1.39 18.88
C GLN A 507 -13.98 0.48 18.44
N SER A 508 -14.87 0.09 19.36
CA SER A 508 -16.04 -0.74 19.04
C SER A 508 -17.26 0.07 18.57
N VAL A 509 -17.21 1.40 18.62
CA VAL A 509 -18.33 2.29 18.26
C VAL A 509 -18.11 2.88 16.88
N PRO A 510 -18.86 2.45 15.83
CA PRO A 510 -18.60 2.86 14.45
C PRO A 510 -18.54 4.37 14.22
N VAL A 511 -19.40 5.16 14.86
CA VAL A 511 -19.38 6.62 14.71
C VAL A 511 -18.09 7.25 15.22
N LEU A 512 -17.50 6.69 16.27
CA LEU A 512 -16.21 7.16 16.79
C LEU A 512 -15.07 6.74 15.90
N GLN A 513 -15.16 5.55 15.31
CA GLN A 513 -14.22 5.13 14.27
C GLN A 513 -14.28 6.07 13.06
N MET A 514 -15.47 6.57 12.68
CA MET A 514 -15.63 7.54 11.60
C MET A 514 -14.91 8.85 11.93
N TYR A 515 -15.17 9.46 13.11
CA TYR A 515 -14.46 10.67 13.53
C TYR A 515 -12.95 10.46 13.60
N ASN A 516 -12.54 9.31 14.12
CA ASN A 516 -11.13 8.97 14.22
C ASN A 516 -10.45 8.83 12.84
N THR A 517 -11.13 8.20 11.89
CA THR A 517 -10.61 8.03 10.53
C THR A 517 -10.52 9.38 9.82
N GLU A 518 -11.52 10.26 9.98
CA GLU A 518 -11.48 11.62 9.45
C GLU A 518 -10.30 12.41 10.03
N LEU A 519 -10.10 12.38 11.36
CA LEU A 519 -8.94 13.01 11.99
C LEU A 519 -7.62 12.48 11.45
N ALA A 520 -7.52 11.16 11.28
CA ALA A 520 -6.31 10.53 10.76
C ALA A 520 -6.01 10.98 9.32
N GLN A 521 -7.04 11.11 8.49
CA GLN A 521 -6.90 11.61 7.13
C GLN A 521 -6.53 13.09 7.08
N LEU A 522 -7.11 13.92 7.95
CA LEU A 522 -6.73 15.32 8.08
C LEU A 522 -5.26 15.48 8.50
N VAL A 523 -4.84 14.77 9.54
CA VAL A 523 -3.44 14.77 10.00
C VAL A 523 -2.49 14.32 8.90
N TYR A 524 -2.87 13.29 8.15
CA TYR A 524 -2.06 12.80 7.04
C TYR A 524 -1.95 13.82 5.90
N SER A 525 -3.06 14.48 5.56
CA SER A 525 -3.15 15.36 4.39
C SER A 525 -2.60 16.77 4.64
N TYR A 526 -2.53 17.21 5.90
CA TYR A 526 -2.19 18.59 6.27
C TYR A 526 -0.99 18.64 7.22
N PRO A 527 0.20 19.03 6.71
CA PRO A 527 1.43 19.11 7.50
C PRO A 527 1.31 20.00 8.74
N GLU A 528 0.49 21.06 8.68
CA GLU A 528 0.23 21.96 9.81
C GLU A 528 -0.50 21.27 10.97
N LEU A 529 -1.39 20.32 10.67
CA LEU A 529 -2.06 19.50 11.68
C LEU A 529 -1.13 18.39 12.20
N SER A 530 -0.39 17.75 11.29
CA SER A 530 0.57 16.71 11.64
C SER A 530 1.64 17.20 12.60
N LYS A 531 2.21 18.38 12.36
CA LYS A 531 3.26 19.00 13.22
C LYS A 531 2.80 19.23 14.67
N LEU A 532 1.51 19.32 14.92
CA LEU A 532 0.99 19.51 16.28
C LEU A 532 1.03 18.23 17.12
N ILE A 533 0.92 17.05 16.50
CA ILE A 533 0.72 15.79 17.21
C ILE A 533 1.60 14.64 16.74
N ASP A 534 2.07 14.62 15.50
CA ASP A 534 2.86 13.50 14.98
C ASP A 534 4.35 13.72 15.33
N ASP A 535 4.72 13.30 16.52
CA ASP A 535 6.06 13.44 17.08
C ASP A 535 6.85 12.12 16.87
N GLU A 536 8.11 12.22 16.46
CA GLU A 536 9.02 11.08 16.26
C GLU A 536 9.16 10.23 17.51
N ASN A 537 9.19 10.87 18.67
CA ASN A 537 9.56 10.24 19.94
C ASN A 537 8.38 9.93 20.84
N ARG A 538 7.17 10.38 20.49
CA ARG A 538 5.99 10.26 21.34
C ARG A 538 4.84 9.59 20.61
N SER A 539 4.22 8.63 21.26
CA SER A 539 2.91 8.12 20.86
C SER A 539 1.81 9.12 21.23
N TYR A 540 0.68 9.05 20.56
CA TYR A 540 -0.44 9.98 20.76
C TYR A 540 -0.95 10.02 22.22
N ASP A 541 -0.86 8.90 22.95
CA ASP A 541 -1.22 8.80 24.36
C ASP A 541 -0.28 9.59 25.30
N LYS A 542 0.90 9.96 24.82
CA LYS A 542 1.91 10.75 25.57
C LYS A 542 1.90 12.24 25.20
N ILE A 543 0.99 12.66 24.36
CA ILE A 543 0.85 14.08 23.99
C ILE A 543 0.14 14.83 25.11
N GLY A 544 0.75 15.94 25.58
CA GLY A 544 0.22 16.72 26.70
C GLY A 544 -1.07 17.48 26.33
N VAL A 545 -1.87 17.78 27.36
CA VAL A 545 -3.19 18.44 27.26
C VAL A 545 -3.14 19.73 26.44
N ARG A 546 -2.07 20.55 26.61
CA ARG A 546 -1.91 21.81 25.86
C ARG A 546 -1.82 21.59 24.36
N LYS A 547 -1.04 20.60 23.91
CA LYS A 547 -0.92 20.26 22.49
C LYS A 547 -2.22 19.71 21.93
N TRP A 548 -2.94 18.90 22.71
CA TRP A 548 -4.27 18.42 22.31
C TRP A 548 -5.28 19.55 22.16
N LYS A 549 -5.24 20.56 23.02
CA LYS A 549 -6.08 21.74 22.89
C LYS A 549 -5.79 22.50 21.60
N GLN A 550 -4.51 22.78 21.32
CA GLN A 550 -4.07 23.43 20.08
C GLN A 550 -4.47 22.65 18.84
N PHE A 551 -4.28 21.34 18.85
CA PHE A 551 -4.71 20.47 17.77
C PHE A 551 -6.23 20.51 17.55
N LYS A 552 -7.01 20.41 18.59
CA LYS A 552 -8.49 20.52 18.53
C LYS A 552 -8.92 21.85 17.91
N GLU A 553 -8.36 22.96 18.37
CA GLU A 553 -8.64 24.29 17.83
C GLU A 553 -8.28 24.39 16.34
N ALA A 554 -7.12 23.87 15.94
CA ALA A 554 -6.69 23.85 14.56
C ALA A 554 -7.62 23.00 13.67
N VAL A 555 -8.04 21.81 14.14
CA VAL A 555 -8.98 20.94 13.41
C VAL A 555 -10.34 21.62 13.26
N VAL A 556 -10.87 22.24 14.32
CA VAL A 556 -12.16 22.94 14.27
C VAL A 556 -12.12 24.13 13.30
N ALA A 557 -11.00 24.83 13.24
CA ALA A 557 -10.82 25.97 12.31
C ALA A 557 -10.53 25.53 10.86
N HIS A 558 -10.11 24.27 10.65
CA HIS A 558 -9.69 23.82 9.33
C HIS A 558 -10.87 23.71 8.35
N PRO A 559 -10.74 24.25 7.11
CA PRO A 559 -11.86 24.28 6.15
C PRO A 559 -12.34 22.89 5.74
N ASP A 560 -11.43 21.92 5.60
CA ASP A 560 -11.75 20.57 5.14
C ASP A 560 -12.27 19.63 6.25
N THR A 561 -12.35 20.10 7.48
CA THR A 561 -13.01 19.36 8.57
C THR A 561 -14.52 19.38 8.37
N SER A 562 -15.16 18.22 8.45
CA SER A 562 -16.62 18.12 8.33
C SER A 562 -17.34 18.96 9.40
N VAL A 563 -18.53 19.47 9.06
CA VAL A 563 -19.39 20.18 10.02
C VAL A 563 -19.75 19.28 11.19
N THR A 564 -19.94 18.00 10.92
CA THR A 564 -20.28 16.99 11.92
C THR A 564 -19.15 16.80 12.94
N LEU A 565 -17.89 16.68 12.48
CA LEU A 565 -16.73 16.56 13.37
C LEU A 565 -16.49 17.86 14.15
N LYS A 566 -16.62 19.05 13.50
CA LYS A 566 -16.52 20.36 14.18
C LYS A 566 -17.51 20.46 15.34
N LYS A 567 -18.79 20.15 15.08
CA LYS A 567 -19.84 20.17 16.13
C LYS A 567 -19.54 19.17 17.25
N PHE A 568 -19.02 18.01 16.90
CA PHE A 568 -18.64 17.00 17.88
C PHE A 568 -17.49 17.49 18.77
N LEU A 569 -16.41 18.03 18.19
CA LEU A 569 -15.23 18.52 18.91
C LEU A 569 -15.55 19.75 19.79
N VAL A 570 -16.43 20.64 19.35
CA VAL A 570 -16.83 21.82 20.15
C VAL A 570 -17.62 21.45 21.41
N LYS A 571 -18.42 20.39 21.35
CA LYS A 571 -19.17 19.86 22.50
C LYS A 571 -18.32 19.13 23.54
N MET A 572 -17.09 18.81 23.19
CA MET A 572 -16.05 18.24 24.05
C MET A 572 -15.35 19.31 24.88
#